data_93efcb5eada6a53eb1bc29896c8f55e0
#
_entry.id   93efcb5eada6a53eb1bc29896c8f55e0
#
_cell.length_a   1.000
_cell.length_b   1.000
_cell.length_c   1.000
_cell.angle_alpha   90.00
_cell.angle_beta   90.00
_cell.angle_gamma   90.00
#
_symmetry.space_group_name_H-M   'P 1'
#
loop_
_entity.id
_entity.type
_entity.pdbx_description
1 polymer ?
#
loop_
_entity_poly.entity_id
_entity_poly.type
_entity_poly.pdbx_seq_one_letter_code
_entity_poly.pdbx_strand_id
1 'polypeptide(L)'
;MIQGVIEGMKARRFGRIVNITSAMVKSPHAAMGLSTAARSGLTALCKGLSNESVAFNVTINNLLPERFDTDRQKHMANLMMERQGLTFEEARQAIASTINAKRFGQPEEFGDACAYLCSAQAGFISGQNLQLDGGSYAGLI
;
A
#
# COMPACT_ATOMS: atom_id res chain seq x y z
N MET A 1 2.30 10.62 14.98
CA MET A 1 1.65 11.38 13.89
C MET A 1 0.11 11.23 13.95
N ILE A 2 -0.51 10.05 13.87
CA ILE A 2 -1.98 9.88 13.94
C ILE A 2 -2.57 10.54 15.21
N GLN A 3 -2.02 10.25 16.38
CA GLN A 3 -2.45 10.84 17.66
C GLN A 3 -2.44 12.38 17.68
N GLY A 4 -1.52 13.02 16.94
CA GLY A 4 -1.44 14.47 16.89
C GLY A 4 -2.50 15.16 16.02
N VAL A 5 -3.25 14.41 15.20
CA VAL A 5 -4.22 14.99 14.27
C VAL A 5 -5.65 14.49 14.50
N ILE A 6 -5.82 13.32 15.10
CA ILE A 6 -7.10 12.62 15.15
C ILE A 6 -8.15 13.38 15.97
N GLU A 7 -7.77 14.00 17.08
CA GLU A 7 -8.71 14.74 17.93
C GLU A 7 -9.25 16.01 17.24
N GLY A 8 -8.38 16.73 16.52
CA GLY A 8 -8.81 17.85 15.69
C GLY A 8 -9.71 17.43 14.54
N MET A 9 -9.48 16.23 13.94
CA MET A 9 -10.36 15.66 12.92
C MET A 9 -11.73 15.26 13.50
N LYS A 10 -11.77 14.65 14.68
CA LYS A 10 -13.02 14.31 15.39
C LYS A 10 -13.83 15.56 15.72
N ALA A 11 -13.18 16.61 16.25
CA ALA A 11 -13.85 17.86 16.62
C ALA A 11 -14.57 18.53 15.44
N ARG A 12 -13.93 18.56 14.25
CA ARG A 12 -14.58 19.12 13.04
C ARG A 12 -15.44 18.12 12.27
N ARG A 13 -15.58 16.89 12.78
CA ARG A 13 -16.36 15.79 12.17
C ARG A 13 -15.99 15.49 10.71
N PHE A 14 -14.72 15.63 10.40
CA PHE A 14 -14.15 15.26 9.11
C PHE A 14 -12.64 14.96 9.24
N GLY A 15 -12.26 13.77 8.77
CA GLY A 15 -10.87 13.37 8.65
C GLY A 15 -10.69 12.17 7.75
N ARG A 16 -9.58 12.15 7.03
CA ARG A 16 -9.16 11.03 6.18
C ARG A 16 -7.69 10.76 6.47
N ILE A 17 -7.39 9.56 6.95
CA ILE A 17 -6.04 9.12 7.25
C ILE A 17 -5.77 7.92 6.34
N VAL A 18 -4.77 8.05 5.49
CA VAL A 18 -4.33 6.97 4.61
C VAL A 18 -2.87 6.67 4.90
N ASN A 19 -2.58 5.46 5.34
CA ASN A 19 -1.22 5.01 5.56
C ASN A 19 -0.74 4.20 4.35
N ILE A 20 0.49 4.42 3.95
CA ILE A 20 1.14 3.63 2.91
C ILE A 20 1.95 2.55 3.60
N THR A 21 1.51 1.30 3.49
CA THR A 21 2.19 0.15 4.10
C THR A 21 2.86 -0.73 3.04
N SER A 22 2.41 -1.95 2.82
CA SER A 22 2.95 -2.86 1.79
C SER A 22 2.06 -4.07 1.62
N ALA A 23 2.02 -4.65 0.43
CA ALA A 23 1.44 -5.98 0.17
C ALA A 23 2.00 -7.07 1.09
N MET A 24 3.24 -6.90 1.60
CA MET A 24 3.87 -7.81 2.56
C MET A 24 3.12 -7.94 3.89
N VAL A 25 2.19 -7.05 4.21
CA VAL A 25 1.30 -7.20 5.38
C VAL A 25 0.36 -8.40 5.22
N LYS A 26 -0.11 -8.65 3.99
CA LYS A 26 -0.97 -9.80 3.66
C LYS A 26 -0.17 -11.02 3.18
N SER A 27 0.97 -10.79 2.51
CA SER A 27 1.84 -11.84 1.97
C SER A 27 3.28 -11.69 2.49
N PRO A 28 3.55 -12.09 3.75
CA PRO A 28 4.87 -11.94 4.35
C PRO A 28 5.96 -12.69 3.58
N HIS A 29 7.11 -12.06 3.44
CA HIS A 29 8.30 -12.67 2.86
C HIS A 29 9.47 -12.62 3.86
N ALA A 30 10.15 -13.74 4.07
CA ALA A 30 11.18 -13.88 5.11
C ALA A 30 12.29 -12.81 5.00
N ALA A 31 12.75 -12.50 3.79
CA ALA A 31 13.77 -11.47 3.57
C ALA A 31 13.32 -10.04 3.94
N MET A 32 12.02 -9.82 4.19
CA MET A 32 11.44 -8.52 4.52
C MET A 32 10.89 -8.47 5.96
N GLY A 33 11.31 -9.38 6.83
CA GLY A 33 10.74 -9.62 8.15
C GLY A 33 10.60 -8.37 9.01
N LEU A 34 11.65 -7.58 9.21
CA LEU A 34 11.61 -6.33 10.00
C LEU A 34 10.62 -5.32 9.42
N SER A 35 10.67 -5.13 8.10
CA SER A 35 9.77 -4.23 7.39
C SER A 35 8.31 -4.66 7.50
N THR A 36 8.06 -5.96 7.38
CA THR A 36 6.72 -6.55 7.54
C THR A 36 6.21 -6.40 8.96
N ALA A 37 7.02 -6.71 9.97
CA ALA A 37 6.64 -6.58 11.37
C ALA A 37 6.21 -5.16 11.73
N ALA A 38 7.01 -4.15 11.34
CA ALA A 38 6.68 -2.75 11.59
C ALA A 38 5.36 -2.32 10.91
N ARG A 39 5.15 -2.72 9.66
CA ARG A 39 3.93 -2.38 8.90
C ARG A 39 2.70 -3.13 9.40
N SER A 40 2.85 -4.39 9.81
CA SER A 40 1.75 -5.16 10.41
C SER A 40 1.32 -4.57 11.74
N GLY A 41 2.27 -4.14 12.58
CA GLY A 41 1.98 -3.43 13.83
C GLY A 41 1.20 -2.13 13.60
N LEU A 42 1.62 -1.31 12.62
CA LEU A 42 0.89 -0.12 12.22
C LEU A 42 -0.52 -0.46 11.70
N THR A 43 -0.66 -1.48 10.88
CA THR A 43 -1.95 -1.92 10.33
C THR A 43 -2.92 -2.33 11.45
N ALA A 44 -2.44 -3.09 12.44
CA ALA A 44 -3.24 -3.50 13.59
C ALA A 44 -3.67 -2.29 14.45
N LEU A 45 -2.75 -1.36 14.74
CA LEU A 45 -3.05 -0.12 15.46
C LEU A 45 -4.12 0.70 14.71
N CYS A 46 -3.95 0.88 13.41
CA CYS A 46 -4.89 1.64 12.58
C CYS A 46 -6.29 1.01 12.56
N LYS A 47 -6.37 -0.33 12.56
CA LYS A 47 -7.66 -1.02 12.66
C LYS A 47 -8.36 -0.72 13.97
N GLY A 48 -7.67 -0.77 15.10
CA GLY A 48 -8.23 -0.40 16.40
C GLY A 48 -8.75 1.04 16.41
N LEU A 49 -7.91 2.00 16.02
CA LEU A 49 -8.28 3.42 15.98
C LEU A 49 -9.45 3.72 15.02
N SER A 50 -9.55 2.99 13.90
CA SER A 50 -10.62 3.20 12.91
C SER A 50 -12.00 2.89 13.48
N ASN A 51 -12.11 1.90 14.36
CA ASN A 51 -13.39 1.51 14.99
C ASN A 51 -13.98 2.63 15.86
N GLU A 52 -13.11 3.42 16.51
CA GLU A 52 -13.54 4.52 17.39
C GLU A 52 -13.76 5.83 16.61
N SER A 53 -12.93 6.07 15.59
CA SER A 53 -12.92 7.36 14.89
C SER A 53 -14.03 7.50 13.85
N VAL A 54 -14.53 6.40 13.29
CA VAL A 54 -15.50 6.42 12.20
C VAL A 54 -16.83 7.08 12.60
N ALA A 55 -17.25 7.00 13.87
CA ALA A 55 -18.43 7.68 14.40
C ALA A 55 -18.37 9.22 14.29
N PHE A 56 -17.16 9.75 14.13
CA PHE A 56 -16.88 11.18 13.96
C PHE A 56 -16.62 11.57 12.49
N ASN A 57 -16.96 10.68 11.53
CA ASN A 57 -16.63 10.85 10.11
C ASN A 57 -15.10 10.99 9.87
N VAL A 58 -14.29 10.29 10.68
CA VAL A 58 -12.86 10.18 10.52
C VAL A 58 -12.52 8.76 10.13
N THR A 59 -12.08 8.55 8.90
CA THR A 59 -11.72 7.23 8.39
C THR A 59 -10.20 7.02 8.42
N ILE A 60 -9.78 5.78 8.68
CA ILE A 60 -8.38 5.38 8.68
C ILE A 60 -8.26 4.14 7.81
N ASN A 61 -7.51 4.24 6.72
CA ASN A 61 -7.30 3.13 5.79
C ASN A 61 -5.80 2.97 5.47
N ASN A 62 -5.43 1.81 4.97
CA ASN A 62 -4.07 1.52 4.54
C ASN A 62 -4.08 1.18 3.03
N LEU A 63 -3.11 1.74 2.29
CA LEU A 63 -2.77 1.31 0.95
C LEU A 63 -1.57 0.37 1.00
N LEU A 64 -1.69 -0.76 0.34
CA LEU A 64 -0.71 -1.84 0.31
C LEU A 64 -0.14 -1.98 -1.10
N PRO A 65 0.82 -1.12 -1.51
CA PRO A 65 1.42 -1.21 -2.83
C PRO A 65 2.33 -2.43 -2.98
N GLU A 66 2.38 -2.95 -4.22
CA GLU A 66 3.39 -3.85 -4.70
C GLU A 66 3.75 -3.54 -6.16
N ARG A 67 5.06 -3.47 -6.49
CA ARG A 67 5.55 -3.42 -7.87
C ARG A 67 5.03 -2.24 -8.71
N PHE A 68 5.09 -1.03 -8.18
CA PHE A 68 4.88 0.20 -8.96
C PHE A 68 6.16 0.63 -9.68
N ASP A 69 6.04 1.23 -10.87
CA ASP A 69 7.16 1.70 -11.69
C ASP A 69 7.82 2.94 -11.05
N THR A 70 8.77 2.67 -10.19
CA THR A 70 9.52 3.66 -9.41
C THR A 70 11.02 3.37 -9.54
N ASP A 71 11.84 4.31 -9.10
CA ASP A 71 13.31 4.14 -9.09
C ASP A 71 13.76 2.89 -8.33
N ARG A 72 12.99 2.46 -7.33
CA ARG A 72 13.26 1.18 -6.66
C ARG A 72 13.16 -0.01 -7.63
N GLN A 73 12.17 -0.05 -8.52
CA GLN A 73 12.03 -1.13 -9.49
C GLN A 73 13.09 -1.05 -10.59
N LYS A 74 13.50 0.15 -10.99
CA LYS A 74 14.66 0.34 -11.87
C LYS A 74 15.95 -0.20 -11.23
N HIS A 75 16.16 0.11 -9.95
CA HIS A 75 17.30 -0.44 -9.20
C HIS A 75 17.25 -1.97 -9.12
N MET A 76 16.09 -2.57 -8.89
CA MET A 76 15.95 -4.03 -8.86
C MET A 76 16.25 -4.67 -10.23
N ALA A 77 15.85 -4.02 -11.33
CA ALA A 77 16.19 -4.45 -12.68
C ALA A 77 17.69 -4.40 -12.92
N ASN A 78 18.37 -3.33 -12.50
CA ASN A 78 19.83 -3.21 -12.61
C ASN A 78 20.56 -4.34 -11.85
N LEU A 79 20.14 -4.65 -10.62
CA LEU A 79 20.70 -5.76 -9.86
C LEU A 79 20.48 -7.12 -10.55
N MET A 80 19.35 -7.30 -11.23
CA MET A 80 19.08 -8.52 -11.99
C MET A 80 19.97 -8.60 -13.25
N MET A 81 20.16 -7.49 -13.96
CA MET A 81 21.10 -7.39 -15.07
C MET A 81 22.51 -7.88 -14.68
N GLU A 82 23.04 -7.33 -13.58
CA GLU A 82 24.37 -7.66 -13.09
C GLU A 82 24.53 -9.15 -12.73
N ARG A 83 23.48 -9.73 -12.15
CA ARG A 83 23.51 -11.12 -11.67
C ARG A 83 23.26 -12.16 -12.74
N GLN A 84 22.47 -11.83 -13.77
CA GLN A 84 21.97 -12.79 -14.75
C GLN A 84 22.44 -12.50 -16.18
N GLY A 85 23.18 -11.41 -16.41
CA GLY A 85 23.67 -11.03 -17.74
C GLY A 85 22.57 -10.61 -18.72
N LEU A 86 21.43 -10.14 -18.19
CA LEU A 86 20.29 -9.66 -18.97
C LEU A 86 20.47 -8.20 -19.38
N THR A 87 19.78 -7.78 -20.42
CA THR A 87 19.58 -6.36 -20.69
C THR A 87 18.60 -5.75 -19.67
N PHE A 88 18.56 -4.43 -19.57
CA PHE A 88 17.63 -3.74 -18.67
C PHE A 88 16.16 -4.06 -18.98
N GLU A 89 15.82 -4.09 -20.26
CA GLU A 89 14.45 -4.40 -20.70
C GLU A 89 14.06 -5.85 -20.40
N GLU A 90 14.97 -6.80 -20.63
CA GLU A 90 14.74 -8.21 -20.28
C GLU A 90 14.54 -8.38 -18.77
N ALA A 91 15.36 -7.71 -17.95
CA ALA A 91 15.24 -7.74 -16.50
C ALA A 91 13.90 -7.13 -16.03
N ARG A 92 13.49 -6.00 -16.62
CA ARG A 92 12.19 -5.38 -16.34
C ARG A 92 11.04 -6.30 -16.74
N GLN A 93 11.11 -6.87 -17.92
CA GLN A 93 10.07 -7.80 -18.41
C GLN A 93 10.00 -9.06 -17.54
N ALA A 94 11.13 -9.60 -17.10
CA ALA A 94 11.18 -10.73 -16.18
C ALA A 94 10.47 -10.40 -14.86
N ILE A 95 10.71 -9.22 -14.28
CA ILE A 95 10.03 -8.77 -13.07
C ILE A 95 8.53 -8.58 -13.34
N ALA A 96 8.15 -7.90 -14.42
CA ALA A 96 6.76 -7.64 -14.77
C ALA A 96 5.96 -8.93 -15.01
N SER A 97 6.60 -9.95 -15.58
CA SER A 97 5.96 -11.25 -15.83
C SER A 97 5.52 -11.98 -14.54
N THR A 98 6.13 -11.67 -13.39
CA THR A 98 5.75 -12.23 -12.08
C THR A 98 4.48 -11.59 -11.51
N ILE A 99 4.05 -10.45 -12.03
CA ILE A 99 2.80 -9.77 -11.65
C ILE A 99 1.66 -10.36 -12.49
N ASN A 100 0.49 -10.60 -11.91
CA ASN A 100 -0.62 -11.17 -12.68
C ASN A 100 -1.08 -10.23 -13.80
N ALA A 101 -1.05 -8.92 -13.60
CA ALA A 101 -1.34 -7.91 -14.62
C ALA A 101 -0.27 -7.82 -15.74
N LYS A 102 0.87 -8.54 -15.62
CA LYS A 102 2.00 -8.55 -16.58
C LYS A 102 2.61 -7.18 -16.87
N ARG A 103 2.46 -6.25 -15.96
CA ARG A 103 3.04 -4.91 -16.00
C ARG A 103 3.27 -4.38 -14.59
N PHE A 104 4.09 -3.37 -14.48
CA PHE A 104 4.16 -2.55 -13.27
C PHE A 104 2.91 -1.69 -13.12
N GLY A 105 2.47 -1.41 -11.89
CA GLY A 105 1.54 -0.33 -11.61
C GLY A 105 2.18 1.03 -11.89
N GLN A 106 1.39 1.98 -12.37
CA GLN A 106 1.88 3.34 -12.55
C GLN A 106 1.70 4.14 -11.25
N PRO A 107 2.61 5.05 -10.89
CA PRO A 107 2.48 5.89 -9.70
C PRO A 107 1.15 6.65 -9.64
N GLU A 108 0.61 7.03 -10.78
CA GLU A 108 -0.68 7.73 -10.91
C GLU A 108 -1.83 6.85 -10.46
N GLU A 109 -1.84 5.55 -10.80
CA GLU A 109 -2.87 4.59 -10.34
C GLU A 109 -2.89 4.49 -8.81
N PHE A 110 -1.72 4.60 -8.18
CA PHE A 110 -1.62 4.67 -6.72
C PHE A 110 -2.15 5.99 -6.18
N GLY A 111 -1.80 7.09 -6.83
CA GLY A 111 -2.26 8.45 -6.50
C GLY A 111 -3.78 8.56 -6.55
N ASP A 112 -4.41 8.03 -7.57
CA ASP A 112 -5.87 8.03 -7.76
C ASP A 112 -6.58 7.25 -6.65
N ALA A 113 -6.07 6.07 -6.27
CA ALA A 113 -6.61 5.30 -5.15
C ALA A 113 -6.48 6.06 -3.82
N CYS A 114 -5.35 6.72 -3.60
CA CYS A 114 -5.13 7.56 -2.42
C CYS A 114 -6.09 8.76 -2.40
N ALA A 115 -6.24 9.46 -3.52
CA ALA A 115 -7.13 10.60 -3.66
C ALA A 115 -8.59 10.20 -3.40
N TYR A 116 -9.03 9.06 -3.92
CA TYR A 116 -10.36 8.53 -3.62
C TYR A 116 -10.57 8.31 -2.13
N LEU A 117 -9.64 7.62 -1.45
CA LEU A 117 -9.75 7.37 0.00
C LEU A 117 -9.69 8.65 0.84
N CYS A 118 -9.05 9.70 0.33
CA CYS A 118 -9.01 11.02 0.96
C CYS A 118 -10.27 11.86 0.71
N SER A 119 -11.13 11.46 -0.22
CA SER A 119 -12.32 12.21 -0.62
C SER A 119 -13.49 12.08 0.37
N ALA A 120 -14.49 12.92 0.21
CA ALA A 120 -15.74 12.84 0.96
C ALA A 120 -16.53 11.56 0.61
N GLN A 121 -16.44 11.10 -0.63
CA GLN A 121 -17.12 9.91 -1.16
C GLN A 121 -16.70 8.62 -0.47
N ALA A 122 -15.47 8.55 0.06
CA ALA A 122 -14.97 7.39 0.80
C ALA A 122 -15.38 7.37 2.29
N GLY A 123 -16.36 8.18 2.69
CA GLY A 123 -16.77 8.32 4.10
C GLY A 123 -17.27 7.05 4.78
N PHE A 124 -17.69 6.03 4.02
CA PHE A 124 -18.16 4.74 4.54
C PHE A 124 -17.08 3.62 4.44
N ILE A 125 -15.85 3.98 4.05
CA ILE A 125 -14.72 3.05 3.96
C ILE A 125 -13.75 3.38 5.11
N SER A 126 -13.67 2.52 6.12
CA SER A 126 -12.76 2.69 7.27
C SER A 126 -12.21 1.35 7.75
N GLY A 127 -10.97 1.34 8.21
CA GLY A 127 -10.29 0.16 8.71
C GLY A 127 -9.93 -0.85 7.63
N GLN A 128 -9.82 -0.42 6.37
CA GLN A 128 -9.56 -1.30 5.23
C GLN A 128 -8.08 -1.29 4.83
N ASN A 129 -7.66 -2.42 4.25
CA ASN A 129 -6.33 -2.62 3.69
C ASN A 129 -6.50 -2.83 2.17
N LEU A 130 -6.46 -1.73 1.42
CA LEU A 130 -6.60 -1.77 -0.04
C LEU A 130 -5.26 -2.16 -0.66
N GLN A 131 -5.23 -3.33 -1.26
CA GLN A 131 -4.05 -3.85 -1.95
C GLN A 131 -4.03 -3.39 -3.41
N LEU A 132 -2.87 -2.91 -3.84
CA LEU A 132 -2.60 -2.41 -5.18
C LEU A 132 -1.40 -3.19 -5.73
N ASP A 133 -1.65 -4.37 -6.32
CA ASP A 133 -0.64 -5.38 -6.63
C ASP A 133 -0.81 -6.01 -8.02
N GLY A 134 -1.70 -5.48 -8.85
CA GLY A 134 -1.97 -6.04 -10.16
C GLY A 134 -2.59 -7.44 -10.12
N GLY A 135 -3.34 -7.76 -9.05
CA GLY A 135 -4.02 -9.04 -8.86
C GLY A 135 -3.11 -10.19 -8.41
N SER A 136 -1.93 -9.89 -7.87
CA SER A 136 -0.94 -10.91 -7.51
C SER A 136 -1.24 -11.63 -6.19
N TYR A 137 -2.07 -11.06 -5.33
CA TYR A 137 -2.48 -11.71 -4.09
C TYR A 137 -3.43 -12.87 -4.35
N ALA A 138 -3.07 -14.06 -3.85
CA ALA A 138 -3.84 -15.28 -4.08
C ALA A 138 -4.97 -15.53 -3.06
N GLY A 139 -5.05 -14.76 -1.99
CA GLY A 139 -6.07 -14.90 -0.96
C GLY A 139 -7.40 -14.29 -1.36
N LEU A 140 -8.48 -14.76 -0.73
CA LEU A 140 -9.84 -14.23 -0.94
C LEU A 140 -10.09 -12.95 -0.13
N ILE A 141 -9.41 -12.78 1.00
CA ILE A 141 -9.57 -11.68 1.96
C ILE A 141 -8.23 -11.19 2.47
#